data_6551039c9a374aa0dd547661123a0259
#
_entry.id   6551039c9a374aa0dd547661123a0259
#
_cell.length_a   1.000
_cell.length_b   1.000
_cell.length_c   1.000
_cell.angle_alpha   90.00
_cell.angle_beta   90.00
_cell.angle_gamma   90.00
#
_symmetry.space_group_name_H-M   'P 1'
#
loop_
_entity.id
_entity.type
_entity.pdbx_description
1 polymer ?
#
loop_
_entity_poly.entity_id
_entity_poly.type
_entity_poly.pdbx_seq_one_letter_code
_entity_poly.pdbx_strand_id
1 'polypeptide(L)'
;MNHSTRHGNPNVVRYLKQLSFTILVTLLLLNQELPLPTTPPTASAAITTNVPLRVALLGDSYSAGNGAGHYYGDDKTAYRSSRNWAHNYVNWLNDQGAHAILNNVAHSGHVSDDVLSDQMKKLDSNTNLVMFTIGGNDVNFSDIVSQCFMIGMRDPATCRQKIDAANSKLPRVKKQTLDILQAIDNRLDDNAQVVIVGYPRLSSKDDFTLRDSHALWTDSYNAGAAIRKLGDDAKVIQSDLVSEWNKSHSSLKVTYVDGVVNSFNGHEPDPSFPLVNPHRWINEFFETEGQEGRNGDTQAKTSWDSNEFYHPNLVGHEEIAKLIEAKVGVPSIESPKSNGEDIDIAFVVDSTGSMDSNVEAVRSKINSIAEETSKKALSYRFALVDYKDHPQYDPKNYLARTDVDFTSDIPTLDAGLSSLTYDGGN
;
A
#
# COMPACT_ATOMS: atom_id res chain seq x y z
N MET A 1 -92.66 19.43 5.51
CA MET A 1 -91.21 19.57 5.62
C MET A 1 -90.62 18.16 5.51
N ASN A 2 -90.30 17.73 4.31
CA ASN A 2 -89.88 16.36 4.04
C ASN A 2 -88.35 16.31 3.76
N HIS A 3 -87.63 15.65 4.64
CA HIS A 3 -86.25 15.27 4.35
C HIS A 3 -86.22 13.95 3.55
N SER A 4 -85.81 14.02 2.31
CA SER A 4 -85.54 12.84 1.47
C SER A 4 -84.09 12.41 1.63
N THR A 5 -83.83 11.33 2.31
CA THR A 5 -82.57 10.64 2.38
C THR A 5 -82.46 9.66 1.18
N ARG A 6 -81.60 9.96 0.22
CA ARG A 6 -81.25 9.02 -0.84
C ARG A 6 -80.33 7.97 -0.29
N HIS A 7 -80.82 6.74 -0.12
CA HIS A 7 -79.97 5.58 0.09
C HIS A 7 -79.36 5.14 -1.21
N GLY A 8 -78.02 5.28 -1.31
CA GLY A 8 -77.25 4.70 -2.37
C GLY A 8 -77.21 3.19 -2.32
N ASN A 9 -77.43 2.54 -3.43
CA ASN A 9 -77.50 1.10 -3.57
C ASN A 9 -76.22 0.39 -3.16
N PRO A 10 -76.17 -0.45 -2.14
CA PRO A 10 -74.95 -1.05 -1.59
C PRO A 10 -74.18 -1.92 -2.63
N ASN A 11 -74.87 -2.37 -3.66
CA ASN A 11 -74.25 -3.18 -4.69
C ASN A 11 -73.35 -2.38 -5.66
N VAL A 12 -73.62 -1.08 -5.87
CA VAL A 12 -72.76 -0.21 -6.73
C VAL A 12 -71.44 0.07 -6.05
N VAL A 13 -71.44 0.29 -4.73
CA VAL A 13 -70.22 0.53 -3.96
C VAL A 13 -69.32 -0.70 -3.94
N ARG A 14 -69.92 -1.89 -3.94
CA ARG A 14 -69.16 -3.16 -3.94
C ARG A 14 -68.51 -3.44 -5.29
N TYR A 15 -69.20 -3.13 -6.38
CA TYR A 15 -68.64 -3.24 -7.75
C TYR A 15 -67.49 -2.25 -8.01
N LEU A 16 -67.66 -1.01 -7.58
CA LEU A 16 -66.58 -0.01 -7.71
C LEU A 16 -65.35 -0.34 -6.88
N LYS A 17 -65.49 -0.92 -5.68
CA LYS A 17 -64.35 -1.41 -4.89
C LYS A 17 -63.67 -2.63 -5.49
N GLN A 18 -64.41 -3.55 -6.11
CA GLN A 18 -63.85 -4.70 -6.80
C GLN A 18 -63.14 -4.28 -8.11
N LEU A 19 -63.70 -3.32 -8.88
CA LEU A 19 -63.04 -2.81 -10.08
C LEU A 19 -61.77 -2.07 -9.75
N SER A 20 -61.74 -1.24 -8.69
CA SER A 20 -60.55 -0.53 -8.24
C SER A 20 -59.45 -1.48 -7.74
N PHE A 21 -59.81 -2.59 -7.10
CA PHE A 21 -58.84 -3.58 -6.63
C PHE A 21 -58.27 -4.40 -7.79
N THR A 22 -59.11 -4.76 -8.76
CA THR A 22 -58.63 -5.51 -9.97
C THR A 22 -57.75 -4.65 -10.84
N ILE A 23 -58.04 -3.35 -11.03
CA ILE A 23 -57.19 -2.45 -11.78
C ILE A 23 -55.87 -2.17 -11.04
N LEU A 24 -55.89 -2.06 -9.70
CA LEU A 24 -54.68 -1.86 -8.91
C LEU A 24 -53.75 -3.09 -8.94
N VAL A 25 -54.32 -4.30 -8.89
CA VAL A 25 -53.54 -5.55 -9.00
C VAL A 25 -53.00 -5.74 -10.40
N THR A 26 -53.75 -5.36 -11.46
CA THR A 26 -53.27 -5.46 -12.83
C THR A 26 -52.21 -4.41 -13.16
N LEU A 27 -52.28 -3.18 -12.58
CA LEU A 27 -51.21 -2.19 -12.67
C LEU A 27 -49.96 -2.58 -11.87
N LEU A 28 -50.10 -3.27 -10.72
CA LEU A 28 -48.97 -3.79 -9.95
C LEU A 28 -48.26 -4.97 -10.64
N LEU A 29 -48.99 -5.74 -11.47
CA LEU A 29 -48.40 -6.85 -12.23
C LEU A 29 -47.75 -6.40 -13.57
N LEU A 30 -48.08 -5.20 -14.06
CA LEU A 30 -47.50 -4.61 -15.26
C LEU A 30 -46.20 -3.84 -14.98
N ASN A 31 -45.87 -3.55 -13.73
CA ASN A 31 -44.62 -2.93 -13.29
C ASN A 31 -43.61 -3.92 -12.71
N GLN A 32 -43.83 -5.23 -12.87
CA GLN A 32 -42.73 -6.17 -12.72
C GLN A 32 -41.92 -6.13 -14.03
N GLU A 33 -40.90 -5.29 -14.05
CA GLU A 33 -39.81 -5.47 -14.98
C GLU A 33 -39.31 -6.90 -14.78
N LEU A 34 -39.51 -7.76 -15.80
CA LEU A 34 -38.81 -9.02 -15.87
C LEU A 34 -37.32 -8.69 -15.64
N PRO A 35 -36.66 -9.32 -14.67
CA PRO A 35 -35.24 -9.14 -14.54
C PRO A 35 -34.65 -9.56 -15.89
N LEU A 36 -34.12 -8.58 -16.63
CA LEU A 36 -33.21 -8.86 -17.72
C LEU A 36 -32.20 -9.87 -17.16
N PRO A 37 -31.88 -10.94 -17.88
CA PRO A 37 -30.84 -11.84 -17.44
C PRO A 37 -29.62 -10.93 -17.18
N THR A 38 -29.29 -10.74 -15.92
CA THR A 38 -28.02 -10.18 -15.54
C THR A 38 -27.02 -11.16 -16.10
N THR A 39 -26.40 -10.79 -17.22
CA THR A 39 -25.17 -11.47 -17.61
C THR A 39 -24.34 -11.48 -16.33
N PRO A 40 -23.91 -12.65 -15.85
CA PRO A 40 -22.99 -12.69 -14.74
C PRO A 40 -21.87 -11.70 -15.10
N PRO A 41 -21.35 -10.90 -14.13
CA PRO A 41 -20.24 -10.06 -14.42
C PRO A 41 -19.24 -10.95 -15.16
N THR A 42 -18.92 -10.58 -16.39
CA THR A 42 -17.90 -11.28 -17.17
C THR A 42 -16.73 -11.39 -16.20
N ALA A 43 -16.46 -12.62 -15.77
CA ALA A 43 -15.27 -12.88 -14.98
C ALA A 43 -14.16 -12.17 -15.77
N SER A 44 -13.57 -11.17 -15.17
CA SER A 44 -12.40 -10.50 -15.73
C SER A 44 -11.49 -11.66 -16.11
N ALA A 45 -11.20 -11.81 -17.41
CA ALA A 45 -10.37 -12.90 -17.87
C ALA A 45 -9.14 -12.87 -16.97
N ALA A 46 -8.90 -13.97 -16.27
CA ALA A 46 -7.70 -14.09 -15.44
C ALA A 46 -6.54 -13.70 -16.35
N ILE A 47 -5.83 -12.65 -15.97
CA ILE A 47 -4.69 -12.15 -16.72
C ILE A 47 -3.60 -13.22 -16.56
N THR A 48 -3.62 -14.21 -17.43
CA THR A 48 -2.54 -15.20 -17.56
C THR A 48 -1.40 -14.55 -18.36
N THR A 49 -0.83 -13.48 -17.83
CA THR A 49 0.43 -12.96 -18.32
C THR A 49 1.54 -13.66 -17.54
N ASN A 50 2.38 -14.43 -18.21
CA ASN A 50 3.62 -14.97 -17.65
C ASN A 50 4.64 -13.87 -17.32
N VAL A 51 4.32 -12.61 -17.54
CA VAL A 51 5.15 -11.45 -17.29
C VAL A 51 4.84 -10.91 -15.88
N PRO A 52 5.81 -10.89 -14.96
CA PRO A 52 5.58 -10.38 -13.62
C PRO A 52 5.31 -8.87 -13.65
N LEU A 53 4.31 -8.43 -12.88
CA LEU A 53 4.08 -7.02 -12.59
C LEU A 53 5.17 -6.53 -11.63
N ARG A 54 6.12 -5.76 -12.13
CA ARG A 54 7.23 -5.21 -11.34
C ARG A 54 6.79 -3.93 -10.65
N VAL A 55 6.73 -3.98 -9.34
CA VAL A 55 6.32 -2.86 -8.48
C VAL A 55 7.53 -2.34 -7.73
N ALA A 56 7.78 -1.04 -7.77
CA ALA A 56 8.78 -0.39 -6.93
C ALA A 56 8.11 0.52 -5.90
N LEU A 57 8.55 0.43 -4.66
CA LEU A 57 8.12 1.30 -3.59
C LEU A 57 9.27 2.24 -3.22
N LEU A 58 9.08 3.52 -3.50
CA LEU A 58 9.95 4.62 -3.11
C LEU A 58 9.36 5.36 -1.90
N GLY A 59 10.05 6.38 -1.45
CA GLY A 59 9.52 7.36 -0.52
C GLY A 59 10.11 7.29 0.89
N ASP A 60 9.34 7.79 1.83
CA ASP A 60 9.73 8.00 3.22
C ASP A 60 9.26 6.89 4.17
N SER A 61 9.17 7.20 5.46
CA SER A 61 8.78 6.28 6.52
C SER A 61 7.37 5.70 6.36
N TYR A 62 6.41 6.46 5.81
CA TYR A 62 5.05 5.98 5.55
C TYR A 62 5.03 4.92 4.44
N SER A 63 5.92 5.04 3.45
CA SER A 63 6.14 4.01 2.44
C SER A 63 6.93 2.83 3.00
N ALA A 64 8.03 3.09 3.71
CA ALA A 64 8.87 2.03 4.28
C ALA A 64 8.05 1.10 5.18
N GLY A 65 7.16 1.65 5.99
CA GLY A 65 6.25 0.90 6.86
C GLY A 65 6.53 1.07 8.33
N ASN A 66 7.08 2.25 8.73
CA ASN A 66 7.18 2.58 10.14
C ASN A 66 5.82 2.39 10.81
N GLY A 67 5.81 1.81 11.98
CA GLY A 67 4.60 1.52 12.74
C GLY A 67 3.94 0.17 12.45
N ALA A 68 4.35 -0.56 11.40
CA ALA A 68 3.79 -1.87 11.06
C ALA A 68 4.58 -3.06 11.62
N GLY A 69 5.78 -2.85 12.16
CA GLY A 69 6.65 -3.92 12.67
C GLY A 69 7.15 -4.86 11.58
N HIS A 70 7.72 -6.01 11.97
CA HIS A 70 8.27 -7.00 11.05
C HIS A 70 9.23 -6.38 10.01
N TYR A 71 10.22 -5.63 10.53
CA TYR A 71 11.20 -4.95 9.70
C TYR A 71 12.24 -5.92 9.15
N TYR A 72 12.56 -5.77 7.86
CA TYR A 72 13.50 -6.61 7.13
C TYR A 72 14.60 -5.80 6.44
N GLY A 73 15.56 -6.53 5.86
CA GLY A 73 16.72 -5.97 5.19
C GLY A 73 17.89 -5.68 6.14
N ASP A 74 19.08 -5.48 5.58
CA ASP A 74 20.30 -5.25 6.35
C ASP A 74 20.35 -3.85 6.96
N ASP A 75 19.82 -2.86 6.23
CA ASP A 75 19.69 -1.50 6.71
C ASP A 75 18.47 -1.35 7.64
N LYS A 76 18.71 -1.50 8.94
CA LYS A 76 17.65 -1.38 9.96
C LYS A 76 17.11 0.04 10.11
N THR A 77 17.86 1.06 9.66
CA THR A 77 17.42 2.46 9.73
C THR A 77 16.36 2.79 8.68
N ALA A 78 16.23 1.94 7.66
CA ALA A 78 15.20 2.09 6.63
C ALA A 78 13.79 1.78 7.12
N TYR A 79 13.63 0.97 8.17
CA TYR A 79 12.32 0.55 8.72
C TYR A 79 11.38 -0.07 7.68
N ARG A 80 11.91 -0.82 6.71
CA ARG A 80 11.09 -1.52 5.70
C ARG A 80 10.33 -2.66 6.35
N SER A 81 9.00 -2.57 6.32
CA SER A 81 8.13 -3.60 6.89
C SER A 81 7.50 -4.45 5.80
N SER A 82 7.46 -5.77 6.02
CA SER A 82 6.69 -6.70 5.18
C SER A 82 5.17 -6.59 5.37
N ARG A 83 4.71 -5.73 6.29
CA ARG A 83 3.30 -5.49 6.59
C ARG A 83 2.84 -4.08 6.20
N ASN A 84 3.64 -3.34 5.41
CA ASN A 84 3.25 -2.02 4.96
C ASN A 84 2.13 -2.11 3.91
N TRP A 85 1.52 -0.97 3.61
CA TRP A 85 0.41 -0.87 2.67
C TRP A 85 0.76 -1.36 1.25
N ALA A 86 2.02 -1.24 0.83
CA ALA A 86 2.45 -1.69 -0.49
C ALA A 86 2.54 -3.21 -0.58
N HIS A 87 3.04 -3.90 0.47
CA HIS A 87 3.00 -5.35 0.53
C HIS A 87 1.57 -5.87 0.56
N ASN A 88 0.69 -5.23 1.35
CA ASN A 88 -0.72 -5.61 1.40
C ASN A 88 -1.39 -5.50 0.01
N TYR A 89 -1.13 -4.41 -0.71
CA TYR A 89 -1.63 -4.22 -2.07
C TYR A 89 -1.04 -5.23 -3.06
N VAL A 90 0.26 -5.51 -3.00
CA VAL A 90 0.91 -6.52 -3.86
C VAL A 90 0.40 -7.93 -3.56
N ASN A 91 0.15 -8.28 -2.31
CA ASN A 91 -0.49 -9.54 -1.94
C ASN A 91 -1.90 -9.64 -2.56
N TRP A 92 -2.70 -8.57 -2.44
CA TRP A 92 -4.01 -8.52 -3.09
C TRP A 92 -3.90 -8.65 -4.63
N LEU A 93 -2.93 -8.00 -5.28
CA LEU A 93 -2.67 -8.17 -6.71
C LEU A 93 -2.38 -9.63 -7.08
N ASN A 94 -1.60 -10.32 -6.26
CA ASN A 94 -1.28 -11.74 -6.46
C ASN A 94 -2.50 -12.63 -6.25
N ASP A 95 -3.37 -12.30 -5.29
CA ASP A 95 -4.67 -12.97 -5.13
C ASP A 95 -5.60 -12.76 -6.34
N GLN A 96 -5.43 -11.65 -7.07
CA GLN A 96 -6.11 -11.42 -8.36
C GLN A 96 -5.40 -12.08 -9.56
N GLY A 97 -4.28 -12.78 -9.35
CA GLY A 97 -3.52 -13.47 -10.38
C GLY A 97 -2.52 -12.61 -11.17
N ALA A 98 -2.11 -11.45 -10.63
CA ALA A 98 -1.23 -10.51 -11.34
C ALA A 98 0.27 -10.85 -11.32
N HIS A 99 0.71 -11.87 -10.57
CA HIS A 99 2.14 -12.21 -10.39
C HIS A 99 3.03 -11.00 -10.07
N ALA A 100 2.59 -10.16 -9.12
CA ALA A 100 3.28 -8.92 -8.77
C ALA A 100 4.49 -9.18 -7.86
N ILE A 101 5.59 -8.49 -8.13
CA ILE A 101 6.84 -8.54 -7.35
C ILE A 101 7.16 -7.13 -6.87
N LEU A 102 7.40 -6.98 -5.54
CA LEU A 102 7.70 -5.70 -4.92
C LEU A 102 9.19 -5.51 -4.66
N ASN A 103 9.78 -4.45 -5.23
CA ASN A 103 11.09 -3.93 -4.83
C ASN A 103 10.87 -2.72 -3.89
N ASN A 104 11.05 -2.92 -2.59
CA ASN A 104 10.91 -1.85 -1.60
C ASN A 104 12.26 -1.18 -1.34
N VAL A 105 12.46 0.02 -1.87
CA VAL A 105 13.66 0.86 -1.64
C VAL A 105 13.36 2.11 -0.80
N ALA A 106 12.14 2.25 -0.29
CA ALA A 106 11.77 3.33 0.61
C ALA A 106 12.64 3.34 1.86
N HIS A 107 12.78 4.50 2.49
CA HIS A 107 13.65 4.66 3.65
C HIS A 107 13.06 5.67 4.64
N SER A 108 12.98 5.28 5.90
CA SER A 108 12.56 6.16 6.99
C SER A 108 13.44 7.42 7.03
N GLY A 109 12.82 8.58 7.22
CA GLY A 109 13.52 9.87 7.34
C GLY A 109 13.92 10.52 6.01
N HIS A 110 13.84 9.82 4.86
CA HIS A 110 14.20 10.40 3.57
C HIS A 110 13.30 11.59 3.20
N VAL A 111 13.94 12.61 2.64
CA VAL A 111 13.30 13.75 1.98
C VAL A 111 13.29 13.56 0.47
N SER A 112 12.64 14.45 -0.25
CA SER A 112 12.55 14.37 -1.73
C SER A 112 13.92 14.32 -2.42
N ASP A 113 14.91 15.04 -1.91
CA ASP A 113 16.27 15.05 -2.45
C ASP A 113 16.97 13.67 -2.28
N ASP A 114 16.67 12.93 -1.20
CA ASP A 114 17.19 11.57 -0.97
C ASP A 114 16.55 10.56 -1.93
N VAL A 115 15.26 10.71 -2.24
CA VAL A 115 14.60 9.88 -3.27
C VAL A 115 15.33 10.05 -4.60
N LEU A 116 15.59 11.28 -5.01
CA LEU A 116 16.31 11.58 -6.26
C LEU A 116 17.75 11.08 -6.26
N SER A 117 18.48 11.27 -5.17
CA SER A 117 19.92 11.00 -5.12
C SER A 117 20.30 9.55 -4.81
N ASP A 118 19.45 8.81 -4.07
CA ASP A 118 19.69 7.43 -3.65
C ASP A 118 18.68 6.43 -4.22
N GLN A 119 17.37 6.62 -3.97
CA GLN A 119 16.38 5.60 -4.29
C GLN A 119 16.21 5.42 -5.81
N MET A 120 16.27 6.51 -6.57
CA MET A 120 16.21 6.45 -8.04
C MET A 120 17.31 5.59 -8.66
N LYS A 121 18.48 5.44 -8.01
CA LYS A 121 19.55 4.54 -8.51
C LYS A 121 19.18 3.06 -8.40
N LYS A 122 18.25 2.73 -7.49
CA LYS A 122 17.79 1.38 -7.19
C LYS A 122 16.49 1.03 -7.94
N LEU A 123 15.94 1.97 -8.71
CA LEU A 123 14.75 1.77 -9.54
C LEU A 123 15.15 1.09 -10.84
N ASP A 124 14.61 -0.11 -11.09
CA ASP A 124 14.81 -0.83 -12.34
C ASP A 124 14.03 -0.18 -13.49
N SER A 125 14.65 -0.10 -14.68
CA SER A 125 14.01 0.50 -15.87
C SER A 125 12.77 -0.27 -16.35
N ASN A 126 12.69 -1.55 -16.07
CA ASN A 126 11.55 -2.42 -16.41
C ASN A 126 10.45 -2.44 -15.34
N THR A 127 10.45 -1.47 -14.40
CA THR A 127 9.37 -1.31 -13.42
C THR A 127 8.08 -0.86 -14.09
N ASN A 128 6.97 -1.57 -13.82
CA ASN A 128 5.66 -1.25 -14.39
C ASN A 128 4.84 -0.29 -13.52
N LEU A 129 5.05 -0.35 -12.20
CA LEU A 129 4.31 0.45 -11.23
C LEU A 129 5.27 0.99 -10.17
N VAL A 130 5.32 2.31 -10.02
CA VAL A 130 6.03 2.98 -8.93
C VAL A 130 5.02 3.53 -7.95
N MET A 131 5.22 3.27 -6.66
CA MET A 131 4.37 3.79 -5.60
C MET A 131 5.18 4.53 -4.57
N PHE A 132 4.65 5.62 -3.99
CA PHE A 132 5.35 6.34 -2.91
C PHE A 132 4.46 7.30 -2.11
N THR A 133 4.91 7.57 -0.88
CA THR A 133 4.61 8.77 -0.10
C THR A 133 5.87 9.62 -0.02
N ILE A 134 5.78 10.96 -0.11
CA ILE A 134 6.92 11.87 0.02
C ILE A 134 6.47 13.28 0.42
N GLY A 135 7.32 13.99 1.11
CA GLY A 135 7.14 15.40 1.48
C GLY A 135 6.94 15.65 2.97
N GLY A 136 6.59 14.62 3.75
CA GLY A 136 6.42 14.74 5.20
C GLY A 136 7.69 15.23 5.90
N ASN A 137 8.84 14.65 5.58
CA ASN A 137 10.13 15.06 6.15
C ASN A 137 10.61 16.41 5.59
N ASP A 138 10.29 16.73 4.33
CA ASP A 138 10.60 18.04 3.73
C ASP A 138 9.98 19.20 4.53
N VAL A 139 8.77 18.99 5.09
CA VAL A 139 8.10 19.99 5.94
C VAL A 139 8.46 19.88 7.43
N ASN A 140 9.41 19.04 7.81
CA ASN A 140 9.82 18.79 9.19
C ASN A 140 8.68 18.23 10.06
N PHE A 141 8.04 17.17 9.60
CA PHE A 141 6.94 16.48 10.25
C PHE A 141 7.22 16.17 11.75
N SER A 142 8.40 15.61 12.08
CA SER A 142 8.76 15.23 13.45
C SER A 142 8.79 16.43 14.42
N ASP A 143 9.24 17.59 13.95
CA ASP A 143 9.24 18.83 14.74
C ASP A 143 7.81 19.28 15.08
N ILE A 144 6.89 19.20 14.08
CA ILE A 144 5.49 19.56 14.31
C ILE A 144 4.88 18.64 15.36
N VAL A 145 5.06 17.32 15.19
CA VAL A 145 4.51 16.31 16.11
C VAL A 145 5.06 16.54 17.53
N SER A 146 6.37 16.77 17.68
CA SER A 146 7.00 16.98 18.97
C SER A 146 6.51 18.27 19.65
N GLN A 147 6.49 19.39 18.94
CA GLN A 147 6.17 20.69 19.52
C GLN A 147 4.67 20.97 19.68
N CYS A 148 3.84 20.28 18.91
CA CYS A 148 2.39 20.45 19.00
C CYS A 148 1.70 19.38 19.85
N PHE A 149 2.20 18.14 19.88
CA PHE A 149 1.47 17.03 20.48
C PHE A 149 2.19 16.34 21.64
N MET A 150 3.52 16.33 21.71
CA MET A 150 4.25 15.62 22.76
C MET A 150 4.06 16.33 24.12
N ILE A 151 3.53 15.62 25.11
CA ILE A 151 3.32 16.14 26.47
C ILE A 151 4.69 16.50 27.07
N GLY A 152 4.78 17.72 27.63
CA GLY A 152 6.03 18.27 28.21
C GLY A 152 6.88 19.06 27.22
N MET A 153 6.61 18.96 25.90
CA MET A 153 7.26 19.75 24.85
C MET A 153 6.31 20.74 24.16
N ARG A 154 5.02 20.63 24.42
CA ARG A 154 3.97 21.48 23.81
C ARG A 154 4.18 22.94 24.16
N ASP A 155 4.30 23.77 23.13
CA ASP A 155 4.40 25.22 23.26
C ASP A 155 3.61 25.90 22.15
N PRO A 156 2.64 26.81 22.45
CA PRO A 156 1.79 27.41 21.45
C PRO A 156 2.53 28.26 20.42
N ALA A 157 3.56 28.98 20.81
CA ALA A 157 4.32 29.86 19.91
C ALA A 157 5.21 29.01 18.98
N THR A 158 5.92 28.04 19.55
CA THR A 158 6.78 27.12 18.78
C THR A 158 5.96 26.25 17.83
N CYS A 159 4.83 25.70 18.30
CA CYS A 159 3.93 24.90 17.44
C CYS A 159 3.45 25.74 16.24
N ARG A 160 2.98 26.97 16.47
CA ARG A 160 2.59 27.89 15.39
C ARG A 160 3.74 28.10 14.41
N GLN A 161 4.94 28.42 14.91
CA GLN A 161 6.12 28.64 14.07
C GLN A 161 6.45 27.42 13.19
N LYS A 162 6.35 26.19 13.74
CA LYS A 162 6.64 24.97 12.99
C LYS A 162 5.59 24.72 11.90
N ILE A 163 4.30 24.95 12.19
CA ILE A 163 3.23 24.79 11.20
C ILE A 163 3.34 25.85 10.10
N ASP A 164 3.62 27.11 10.45
CA ASP A 164 3.80 28.21 9.48
C ASP A 164 5.02 27.93 8.57
N ALA A 165 6.12 27.43 9.15
CA ALA A 165 7.30 27.01 8.39
C ALA A 165 6.99 25.86 7.44
N ALA A 166 6.20 24.87 7.87
CA ALA A 166 5.76 23.76 7.03
C ALA A 166 4.90 24.25 5.85
N ASN A 167 3.91 25.11 6.12
CA ASN A 167 3.07 25.71 5.07
C ASN A 167 3.92 26.44 4.04
N SER A 168 4.94 27.19 4.46
CA SER A 168 5.83 27.92 3.55
C SER A 168 6.67 27.01 2.64
N LYS A 169 6.87 25.75 3.02
CA LYS A 169 7.62 24.75 2.25
C LYS A 169 6.78 23.99 1.24
N LEU A 170 5.45 23.98 1.34
CA LEU A 170 4.58 23.22 0.46
C LEU A 170 4.81 23.48 -1.05
N PRO A 171 5.05 24.72 -1.53
CA PRO A 171 5.38 24.97 -2.94
C PRO A 171 6.69 24.30 -3.39
N ARG A 172 7.68 24.22 -2.48
CA ARG A 172 8.94 23.51 -2.74
C ARG A 172 8.70 21.99 -2.83
N VAL A 173 7.90 21.42 -1.93
CA VAL A 173 7.52 20.00 -1.96
C VAL A 173 6.84 19.66 -3.28
N LYS A 174 5.90 20.51 -3.74
CA LYS A 174 5.27 20.36 -5.07
C LYS A 174 6.33 20.25 -6.17
N LYS A 175 7.29 21.20 -6.20
CA LYS A 175 8.34 21.19 -7.21
C LYS A 175 9.20 19.93 -7.15
N GLN A 176 9.65 19.55 -5.96
CA GLN A 176 10.50 18.37 -5.78
C GLN A 176 9.75 17.07 -6.15
N THR A 177 8.45 16.97 -5.88
CA THR A 177 7.64 15.84 -6.34
C THR A 177 7.54 15.80 -7.86
N LEU A 178 7.41 16.94 -8.55
CA LEU A 178 7.48 17.00 -10.01
C LEU A 178 8.86 16.59 -10.53
N ASP A 179 9.95 16.98 -9.86
CA ASP A 179 11.32 16.56 -10.21
C ASP A 179 11.48 15.03 -10.07
N ILE A 180 10.86 14.41 -9.06
CA ILE A 180 10.82 12.93 -8.90
C ILE A 180 10.03 12.30 -10.05
N LEU A 181 8.85 12.81 -10.39
CA LEU A 181 8.06 12.29 -11.52
C LEU A 181 8.83 12.37 -12.84
N GLN A 182 9.52 13.48 -13.08
CA GLN A 182 10.35 13.63 -14.28
C GLN A 182 11.52 12.64 -14.28
N ALA A 183 12.14 12.38 -13.14
CA ALA A 183 13.21 11.39 -13.03
C ALA A 183 12.71 9.97 -13.28
N ILE A 184 11.49 9.65 -12.81
CA ILE A 184 10.83 8.35 -13.09
C ILE A 184 10.51 8.23 -14.58
N ASP A 185 9.90 9.25 -15.20
CA ASP A 185 9.54 9.27 -16.63
C ASP A 185 10.77 9.09 -17.53
N ASN A 186 11.89 9.72 -17.16
CA ASN A 186 13.17 9.58 -17.91
C ASN A 186 13.81 8.20 -17.74
N ARG A 187 13.43 7.41 -16.73
CA ARG A 187 14.08 6.14 -16.41
C ARG A 187 13.29 4.93 -16.83
N LEU A 188 11.97 5.01 -16.81
CA LEU A 188 11.09 3.89 -17.08
C LEU A 188 10.68 3.85 -18.56
N ASP A 189 10.33 2.67 -19.01
CA ASP A 189 9.74 2.47 -20.33
C ASP A 189 8.34 3.10 -20.41
N ASP A 190 7.88 3.39 -21.64
CA ASP A 190 6.52 3.86 -21.90
C ASP A 190 5.47 2.91 -21.27
N ASN A 191 4.37 3.46 -20.77
CA ASN A 191 3.27 2.76 -20.10
C ASN A 191 3.49 2.37 -18.63
N ALA A 192 4.60 2.73 -18.00
CA ALA A 192 4.72 2.67 -16.56
C ALA A 192 3.67 3.56 -15.87
N GLN A 193 3.28 3.18 -14.67
CA GLN A 193 2.33 3.92 -13.87
C GLN A 193 2.95 4.38 -12.55
N VAL A 194 2.50 5.51 -12.04
CA VAL A 194 2.89 6.02 -10.73
C VAL A 194 1.66 6.19 -9.85
N VAL A 195 1.78 5.76 -8.60
CA VAL A 195 0.78 5.95 -7.57
C VAL A 195 1.38 6.77 -6.43
N ILE A 196 0.91 7.99 -6.27
CA ILE A 196 1.23 8.82 -5.10
C ILE A 196 0.17 8.57 -4.05
N VAL A 197 0.58 8.21 -2.83
CA VAL A 197 -0.32 7.97 -1.71
C VAL A 197 -0.31 9.19 -0.80
N GLY A 198 -1.50 9.67 -0.42
CA GLY A 198 -1.64 10.80 0.50
C GLY A 198 -1.34 10.43 1.95
N TYR A 199 -1.14 11.45 2.79
CA TYR A 199 -0.99 11.28 4.24
C TYR A 199 -2.33 11.50 4.95
N PRO A 200 -2.55 10.85 6.11
CA PRO A 200 -3.66 11.19 6.99
C PRO A 200 -3.41 12.53 7.68
N ARG A 201 -4.47 13.09 8.29
CA ARG A 201 -4.30 14.17 9.27
C ARG A 201 -3.68 13.60 10.53
N LEU A 202 -3.05 14.47 11.33
CA LEU A 202 -2.34 14.07 12.55
C LEU A 202 -3.15 14.30 13.83
N SER A 203 -4.36 14.80 13.73
CA SER A 203 -5.23 15.10 14.87
C SER A 203 -6.67 14.77 14.53
N SER A 204 -7.35 14.06 15.41
CA SER A 204 -8.79 13.80 15.30
C SER A 204 -9.64 15.03 15.66
N LYS A 205 -9.06 16.10 16.24
CA LYS A 205 -9.77 17.25 16.76
C LYS A 205 -9.38 18.55 16.08
N ASP A 206 -10.40 19.36 15.76
CA ASP A 206 -10.26 20.71 15.22
C ASP A 206 -10.11 21.76 16.34
N ASP A 207 -10.50 21.43 17.56
CA ASP A 207 -10.57 22.36 18.71
C ASP A 207 -9.44 22.17 19.73
N PHE A 208 -8.40 21.42 19.39
CA PHE A 208 -7.26 21.23 20.26
C PHE A 208 -6.42 22.49 20.35
N THR A 209 -6.55 23.19 21.51
CA THR A 209 -5.90 24.48 21.75
C THR A 209 -4.78 24.35 22.77
N LEU A 210 -3.56 24.70 22.38
CA LEU A 210 -2.43 24.88 23.26
C LEU A 210 -2.54 26.21 23.99
N ARG A 211 -2.13 26.24 25.27
CA ARG A 211 -2.10 27.43 26.10
C ARG A 211 -0.75 27.52 26.80
N ASP A 212 -0.17 28.70 26.82
CA ASP A 212 1.02 28.97 27.64
C ASP A 212 0.64 28.97 29.13
N SER A 213 1.25 28.09 29.91
CA SER A 213 1.00 27.98 31.36
C SER A 213 1.80 28.97 32.20
N HIS A 214 2.73 29.71 31.59
CA HIS A 214 3.69 30.56 32.30
C HIS A 214 3.44 32.08 32.15
N ALA A 215 2.52 32.48 31.26
CA ALA A 215 2.27 33.89 31.02
C ALA A 215 1.00 34.39 31.70
N LEU A 216 1.09 35.57 32.32
CA LEU A 216 -0.06 36.31 32.87
C LEU A 216 -1.09 36.69 31.77
N TRP A 217 -0.66 36.71 30.49
CA TRP A 217 -1.48 36.89 29.28
C TRP A 217 -1.28 35.66 28.45
N THR A 218 -2.25 34.75 28.52
CA THR A 218 -2.15 33.45 27.90
C THR A 218 -2.17 33.57 26.38
N ASP A 219 -1.01 33.35 25.73
CA ASP A 219 -1.00 33.03 24.32
C ASP A 219 -1.72 31.67 24.13
N SER A 220 -2.61 31.63 23.17
CA SER A 220 -3.36 30.41 22.83
C SER A 220 -3.30 30.16 21.34
N TYR A 221 -3.14 28.90 20.98
CA TYR A 221 -3.06 28.49 19.58
C TYR A 221 -3.89 27.24 19.34
N ASN A 222 -4.84 27.31 18.43
CA ASN A 222 -5.60 26.12 18.00
C ASN A 222 -4.73 25.27 17.06
N ALA A 223 -3.91 24.40 17.66
CA ALA A 223 -3.03 23.50 16.96
C ALA A 223 -3.79 22.41 16.19
N GLY A 224 -4.95 21.97 16.71
CA GLY A 224 -5.80 20.98 16.05
C GLY A 224 -6.26 21.46 14.67
N ALA A 225 -6.91 22.61 14.60
CA ALA A 225 -7.36 23.20 13.34
C ALA A 225 -6.20 23.48 12.39
N ALA A 226 -5.08 24.01 12.91
CA ALA A 226 -3.94 24.39 12.07
C ALA A 226 -3.26 23.18 11.42
N ILE A 227 -3.05 22.08 12.16
CA ILE A 227 -2.42 20.87 11.62
C ILE A 227 -3.35 20.15 10.65
N ARG A 228 -4.65 20.12 10.92
CA ARG A 228 -5.64 19.54 9.98
C ARG A 228 -5.67 20.33 8.68
N LYS A 229 -5.63 21.67 8.77
CA LYS A 229 -5.54 22.53 7.60
C LYS A 229 -4.25 22.28 6.79
N LEU A 230 -3.11 22.11 7.43
CA LEU A 230 -1.85 21.80 6.75
C LEU A 230 -1.97 20.49 5.95
N GLY A 231 -2.59 19.45 6.53
CA GLY A 231 -2.86 18.18 5.83
C GLY A 231 -3.79 18.37 4.63
N ASP A 232 -4.84 19.18 4.77
CA ASP A 232 -5.79 19.48 3.69
C ASP A 232 -5.12 20.30 2.57
N ASP A 233 -4.30 21.28 2.91
CA ASP A 233 -3.55 22.10 1.94
C ASP A 233 -2.53 21.22 1.18
N ALA A 234 -1.82 20.33 1.86
CA ALA A 234 -0.91 19.38 1.23
C ALA A 234 -1.64 18.42 0.26
N LYS A 235 -2.82 17.91 0.65
CA LYS A 235 -3.67 17.09 -0.23
C LYS A 235 -4.05 17.83 -1.50
N VAL A 236 -4.48 19.09 -1.39
CA VAL A 236 -4.86 19.93 -2.55
C VAL A 236 -3.66 20.09 -3.49
N ILE A 237 -2.50 20.43 -2.95
CA ILE A 237 -1.27 20.62 -3.73
C ILE A 237 -0.87 19.34 -4.47
N GLN A 238 -0.96 18.18 -3.84
CA GLN A 238 -0.67 16.90 -4.49
C GLN A 238 -1.69 16.55 -5.57
N SER A 239 -2.97 16.83 -5.33
CA SER A 239 -4.03 16.64 -6.33
C SER A 239 -3.81 17.51 -7.57
N ASP A 240 -3.48 18.79 -7.35
CA ASP A 240 -3.23 19.75 -8.42
C ASP A 240 -2.00 19.36 -9.24
N LEU A 241 -0.90 18.98 -8.58
CA LEU A 241 0.33 18.56 -9.28
C LEU A 241 0.08 17.34 -10.17
N VAL A 242 -0.68 16.34 -9.69
CA VAL A 242 -1.01 15.15 -10.49
C VAL A 242 -1.91 15.51 -11.67
N SER A 243 -2.88 16.42 -11.47
CA SER A 243 -3.72 16.92 -12.56
C SER A 243 -2.90 17.69 -13.60
N GLU A 244 -1.95 18.51 -13.18
CA GLU A 244 -1.04 19.26 -14.07
C GLU A 244 -0.11 18.30 -14.84
N TRP A 245 0.48 17.31 -14.16
CA TRP A 245 1.34 16.28 -14.77
C TRP A 245 0.60 15.55 -15.89
N ASN A 246 -0.55 14.96 -15.57
CA ASN A 246 -1.31 14.14 -16.52
C ASN A 246 -1.85 14.92 -17.74
N LYS A 247 -1.93 16.25 -17.66
CA LYS A 247 -2.30 17.10 -18.82
C LYS A 247 -1.16 17.28 -19.82
N SER A 248 0.08 17.23 -19.35
CA SER A 248 1.27 17.54 -20.15
C SER A 248 2.12 16.32 -20.49
N HIS A 249 1.91 15.18 -19.83
CA HIS A 249 2.69 13.95 -20.00
C HIS A 249 1.73 12.79 -20.28
N SER A 250 1.93 12.08 -21.38
CA SER A 250 1.12 10.93 -21.79
C SER A 250 1.83 9.59 -21.58
N SER A 251 3.18 9.62 -21.49
CA SER A 251 4.03 8.43 -21.30
C SER A 251 3.91 7.82 -19.91
N LEU A 252 3.86 8.66 -18.88
CA LEU A 252 3.80 8.24 -17.48
C LEU A 252 2.48 8.69 -16.85
N LYS A 253 1.57 7.75 -16.62
CA LYS A 253 0.30 8.02 -15.95
C LYS A 253 0.50 8.07 -14.43
N VAL A 254 0.07 9.15 -13.80
CA VAL A 254 0.14 9.34 -12.34
C VAL A 254 -1.26 9.28 -11.73
N THR A 255 -1.43 8.50 -10.70
CA THR A 255 -2.67 8.41 -9.90
C THR A 255 -2.39 8.91 -8.49
N TYR A 256 -3.21 9.80 -7.96
CA TYR A 256 -3.16 10.22 -6.56
C TYR A 256 -4.24 9.53 -5.75
N VAL A 257 -3.84 8.80 -4.70
CA VAL A 257 -4.74 8.19 -3.73
C VAL A 257 -5.10 9.22 -2.67
N ASP A 258 -6.05 10.07 -3.01
CA ASP A 258 -6.50 11.23 -2.23
C ASP A 258 -7.47 10.87 -1.09
N GLY A 259 -7.89 9.61 -1.02
CA GLY A 259 -8.86 9.12 -0.05
C GLY A 259 -8.35 9.01 1.39
N VAL A 260 -7.03 8.97 1.61
CA VAL A 260 -6.42 8.71 2.93
C VAL A 260 -6.90 9.70 3.99
N VAL A 261 -6.88 11.00 3.69
CA VAL A 261 -7.36 12.04 4.61
C VAL A 261 -8.79 11.80 5.07
N ASN A 262 -9.67 11.37 4.17
CA ASN A 262 -11.08 11.18 4.48
C ASN A 262 -11.34 9.86 5.20
N SER A 263 -10.64 8.78 4.80
CA SER A 263 -10.78 7.46 5.40
C SER A 263 -10.29 7.43 6.84
N PHE A 264 -9.22 8.16 7.13
CA PHE A 264 -8.66 8.26 8.49
C PHE A 264 -9.43 9.22 9.40
N ASN A 265 -10.44 9.92 8.91
CA ASN A 265 -11.20 10.87 9.74
C ASN A 265 -11.88 10.19 10.93
N GLY A 266 -11.48 10.59 12.14
CA GLY A 266 -11.91 9.96 13.40
C GLY A 266 -11.01 8.80 13.85
N HIS A 267 -10.01 8.44 13.03
CA HIS A 267 -9.01 7.40 13.31
C HIS A 267 -7.60 7.97 13.55
N GLU A 268 -7.49 9.28 13.61
CA GLU A 268 -6.25 9.95 14.00
C GLU A 268 -6.09 9.94 15.54
N PRO A 269 -4.88 10.15 16.07
CA PRO A 269 -4.65 10.36 17.49
C PRO A 269 -5.48 11.52 18.06
N ASP A 270 -5.97 11.40 19.28
CA ASP A 270 -6.54 12.50 20.02
C ASP A 270 -5.40 13.25 20.75
N PRO A 271 -5.07 14.48 20.37
CA PRO A 271 -3.94 15.19 20.96
C PRO A 271 -4.19 15.64 22.40
N SER A 272 -5.41 15.53 22.92
CA SER A 272 -5.75 15.99 24.29
C SER A 272 -4.96 15.22 25.34
N PHE A 273 -4.94 13.89 25.20
CA PHE A 273 -4.23 12.97 26.09
C PHE A 273 -3.89 11.68 25.34
N PRO A 274 -2.76 11.01 25.64
CA PRO A 274 -2.40 9.75 25.00
C PRO A 274 -3.47 8.67 25.12
N LEU A 275 -3.62 7.89 24.08
CA LEU A 275 -4.47 6.68 24.00
C LEU A 275 -5.97 6.92 24.23
N VAL A 276 -6.44 8.18 24.11
CA VAL A 276 -7.88 8.49 24.28
C VAL A 276 -8.73 7.97 23.12
N ASN A 277 -8.20 8.01 21.89
CA ASN A 277 -8.90 7.43 20.75
C ASN A 277 -8.56 5.94 20.59
N PRO A 278 -9.43 5.00 21.04
CA PRO A 278 -9.14 3.57 20.92
C PRO A 278 -9.33 3.04 19.49
N HIS A 279 -9.89 3.85 18.59
CA HIS A 279 -10.14 3.49 17.18
C HIS A 279 -9.11 4.09 16.21
N ARG A 280 -7.99 4.58 16.73
CA ARG A 280 -6.96 5.19 15.90
C ARG A 280 -6.26 4.17 15.01
N TRP A 281 -5.89 4.62 13.83
CA TRP A 281 -5.11 3.88 12.84
C TRP A 281 -3.68 4.40 12.71
N ILE A 282 -3.28 5.29 13.62
CA ILE A 282 -1.97 5.93 13.72
C ILE A 282 -1.44 5.66 15.13
N ASN A 283 -0.19 5.18 15.21
CA ASN A 283 0.49 4.96 16.48
C ASN A 283 0.74 6.29 17.21
N GLU A 284 0.62 6.28 18.53
CA GLU A 284 0.98 7.40 19.39
C GLU A 284 2.39 7.26 19.97
N PHE A 285 2.87 8.26 20.71
CA PHE A 285 4.25 8.35 21.21
C PHE A 285 4.77 7.14 21.99
N PHE A 286 3.89 6.38 22.65
CA PHE A 286 4.28 5.24 23.46
C PHE A 286 4.13 3.90 22.73
N GLU A 287 3.74 3.93 21.49
CA GLU A 287 3.50 2.74 20.68
C GLU A 287 4.68 2.49 19.77
N THR A 288 5.29 1.33 19.93
CA THR A 288 6.46 0.92 19.17
C THR A 288 6.25 -0.47 18.58
N GLU A 289 6.93 -0.75 17.45
CA GLU A 289 7.07 -2.08 16.86
C GLU A 289 5.79 -2.72 16.33
N GLY A 290 4.85 -1.94 15.74
CA GLY A 290 3.73 -2.47 14.96
C GLY A 290 3.10 -3.72 15.57
N GLN A 291 2.69 -3.63 16.82
CA GLN A 291 2.18 -4.79 17.53
C GLN A 291 0.80 -5.14 16.98
N GLU A 292 0.45 -6.42 17.06
CA GLU A 292 -0.79 -7.03 16.57
C GLU A 292 -2.03 -6.55 17.35
N GLY A 293 -2.16 -5.25 17.56
CA GLY A 293 -3.36 -4.65 18.10
C GLY A 293 -4.30 -4.30 16.94
N ARG A 294 -5.49 -4.85 16.93
CA ARG A 294 -6.56 -4.30 16.14
C ARG A 294 -7.03 -3.03 16.82
N ASN A 295 -7.39 -2.00 16.03
CA ASN A 295 -7.91 -0.73 16.52
C ASN A 295 -6.93 0.08 17.39
N GLY A 296 -5.63 -0.02 17.11
CA GLY A 296 -4.62 0.72 17.86
C GLY A 296 -4.30 0.14 19.25
N ASP A 297 -4.77 -1.07 19.54
CA ASP A 297 -4.39 -1.83 20.72
C ASP A 297 -2.96 -2.37 20.54
N THR A 298 -2.00 -1.49 20.52
CA THR A 298 -0.59 -1.85 20.54
C THR A 298 -0.14 -1.94 22.00
N GLN A 299 0.59 -2.99 22.34
CA GLN A 299 1.25 -3.03 23.65
C GLN A 299 2.40 -2.03 23.60
N ALA A 300 2.16 -0.85 24.16
CA ALA A 300 3.16 0.20 24.24
C ALA A 300 4.44 -0.34 24.90
N LYS A 301 5.50 -0.48 24.13
CA LYS A 301 6.83 -0.48 24.69
C LYS A 301 7.24 0.98 24.83
N THR A 302 7.44 1.43 26.05
CA THR A 302 7.89 2.78 26.33
C THR A 302 9.33 2.96 25.83
N SER A 303 9.50 3.49 24.65
CA SER A 303 10.77 3.98 24.15
C SER A 303 10.58 5.40 23.64
N TRP A 304 11.37 6.33 24.18
CA TRP A 304 11.42 7.72 23.72
C TRP A 304 12.12 7.86 22.36
N ASP A 305 12.77 6.80 21.89
CA ASP A 305 13.57 6.75 20.67
C ASP A 305 12.83 6.06 19.51
N SER A 306 11.52 5.87 19.64
CA SER A 306 10.74 5.22 18.58
C SER A 306 10.58 6.14 17.36
N ASN A 307 10.95 5.64 16.19
CA ASN A 307 10.62 6.26 14.91
C ASN A 307 9.24 5.83 14.37
N GLU A 308 8.41 5.21 15.22
CA GLU A 308 7.13 4.61 14.85
C GLU A 308 5.93 5.46 15.25
N PHE A 309 6.13 6.44 16.13
CA PHE A 309 5.06 7.35 16.56
C PHE A 309 4.55 8.20 15.39
N TYR A 310 3.25 8.44 15.39
CA TYR A 310 2.54 9.18 14.36
C TYR A 310 2.70 8.59 12.94
N HIS A 311 2.95 7.27 12.88
CA HIS A 311 2.89 6.49 11.64
C HIS A 311 1.69 5.53 11.68
N PRO A 312 1.20 5.06 10.53
CA PRO A 312 0.09 4.12 10.49
C PRO A 312 0.42 2.84 11.28
N ASN A 313 -0.54 2.36 12.06
CA ASN A 313 -0.48 1.02 12.64
C ASN A 313 -0.90 -0.02 11.59
N LEU A 314 -0.99 -1.30 11.97
CA LEU A 314 -1.36 -2.37 11.03
C LEU A 314 -2.69 -2.11 10.32
N VAL A 315 -3.70 -1.66 11.06
CA VAL A 315 -5.02 -1.33 10.48
C VAL A 315 -4.90 -0.15 9.52
N GLY A 316 -4.12 0.88 9.87
CA GLY A 316 -3.87 2.02 9.00
C GLY A 316 -3.20 1.62 7.68
N HIS A 317 -2.23 0.71 7.73
CA HIS A 317 -1.60 0.17 6.53
C HIS A 317 -2.58 -0.67 5.68
N GLU A 318 -3.43 -1.49 6.31
CA GLU A 318 -4.46 -2.25 5.59
C GLU A 318 -5.48 -1.32 4.91
N GLU A 319 -5.93 -0.27 5.59
CA GLU A 319 -6.89 0.69 5.02
C GLU A 319 -6.30 1.51 3.87
N ILE A 320 -5.03 1.90 3.95
CA ILE A 320 -4.33 2.53 2.82
C ILE A 320 -4.28 1.58 1.61
N ALA A 321 -3.96 0.29 1.82
CA ALA A 321 -3.95 -0.70 0.75
C ALA A 321 -5.32 -0.82 0.07
N LYS A 322 -6.41 -0.92 0.84
CA LYS A 322 -7.79 -0.95 0.30
C LYS A 322 -8.14 0.29 -0.52
N LEU A 323 -7.64 1.47 -0.13
CA LEU A 323 -7.83 2.69 -0.93
C LEU A 323 -7.09 2.62 -2.26
N ILE A 324 -5.89 2.01 -2.28
CA ILE A 324 -5.14 1.78 -3.52
C ILE A 324 -5.87 0.77 -4.39
N GLU A 325 -6.33 -0.36 -3.82
CA GLU A 325 -7.14 -1.37 -4.51
C GLU A 325 -8.35 -0.74 -5.20
N ALA A 326 -9.10 0.09 -4.47
CA ALA A 326 -10.30 0.76 -5.00
C ALA A 326 -9.99 1.80 -6.08
N LYS A 327 -8.86 2.53 -5.98
CA LYS A 327 -8.51 3.64 -6.86
C LYS A 327 -7.75 3.20 -8.11
N VAL A 328 -6.87 2.22 -7.97
CA VAL A 328 -5.94 1.74 -9.01
C VAL A 328 -6.44 0.44 -9.64
N GLY A 329 -7.00 -0.46 -8.83
CA GLY A 329 -7.37 -1.81 -9.25
C GLY A 329 -6.14 -2.64 -9.60
N VAL A 330 -6.30 -3.58 -10.53
CA VAL A 330 -5.19 -4.33 -11.13
C VAL A 330 -4.65 -3.52 -12.30
N PRO A 331 -3.37 -3.05 -12.25
CA PRO A 331 -2.78 -2.30 -13.35
C PRO A 331 -2.77 -3.15 -14.63
N SER A 332 -3.18 -2.55 -15.75
CA SER A 332 -3.00 -3.19 -17.06
C SER A 332 -1.52 -3.12 -17.42
N ILE A 333 -0.90 -4.28 -17.56
CA ILE A 333 0.43 -4.39 -18.16
C ILE A 333 0.20 -4.54 -19.68
N GLU A 334 0.46 -3.48 -20.44
CA GLU A 334 0.74 -3.70 -21.84
C GLU A 334 2.10 -4.40 -21.87
N SER A 335 2.17 -5.56 -22.53
CA SER A 335 3.44 -6.28 -22.65
C SER A 335 4.50 -5.31 -23.16
N PRO A 336 5.63 -5.15 -22.47
CA PRO A 336 6.67 -4.25 -22.94
C PRO A 336 7.03 -4.65 -24.35
N LYS A 337 7.25 -3.68 -25.23
CA LYS A 337 7.91 -3.88 -26.52
C LYS A 337 9.37 -4.22 -26.26
N SER A 338 9.64 -5.16 -25.36
CA SER A 338 11.01 -5.53 -25.03
C SER A 338 11.52 -6.53 -26.05
N ASN A 339 12.73 -6.31 -26.52
CA ASN A 339 13.51 -7.31 -27.24
C ASN A 339 14.04 -8.41 -26.30
N GLY A 340 13.46 -8.54 -25.08
CA GLY A 340 13.77 -9.57 -24.11
C GLY A 340 13.20 -10.91 -24.54
N GLU A 341 13.85 -11.99 -24.16
CA GLU A 341 13.41 -13.36 -24.40
C GLU A 341 12.69 -13.89 -23.16
N ASP A 342 11.75 -14.81 -23.38
CA ASP A 342 11.21 -15.67 -22.32
C ASP A 342 12.29 -16.68 -21.93
N ILE A 343 12.62 -16.77 -20.65
CA ILE A 343 13.73 -17.58 -20.15
C ILE A 343 13.21 -18.59 -19.14
N ASP A 344 13.37 -19.86 -19.46
CA ASP A 344 13.19 -20.97 -18.52
C ASP A 344 14.56 -21.55 -18.15
N ILE A 345 14.90 -21.56 -16.86
CA ILE A 345 16.14 -22.11 -16.34
C ILE A 345 15.83 -23.22 -15.35
N ALA A 346 16.28 -24.45 -15.67
CA ALA A 346 16.30 -25.54 -14.73
C ALA A 346 17.71 -25.64 -14.10
N PHE A 347 17.82 -25.43 -12.81
CA PHE A 347 19.03 -25.68 -12.05
C PHE A 347 19.10 -27.18 -11.69
N VAL A 348 20.15 -27.83 -12.15
CA VAL A 348 20.40 -29.24 -11.82
C VAL A 348 21.57 -29.29 -10.85
N VAL A 349 21.30 -29.73 -9.62
CA VAL A 349 22.27 -29.67 -8.51
C VAL A 349 22.66 -31.08 -8.11
N ASP A 350 23.96 -31.29 -8.00
CA ASP A 350 24.51 -32.48 -7.35
C ASP A 350 24.33 -32.35 -5.84
N SER A 351 23.54 -33.24 -5.25
CA SER A 351 23.26 -33.27 -3.83
C SER A 351 23.90 -34.48 -3.13
N THR A 352 24.94 -35.07 -3.71
CA THR A 352 25.75 -36.10 -3.05
C THR A 352 26.54 -35.53 -1.86
N GLY A 353 26.91 -36.37 -0.91
CA GLY A 353 27.58 -35.94 0.33
C GLY A 353 28.91 -35.23 0.13
N SER A 354 29.61 -35.45 -1.01
CA SER A 354 30.84 -34.75 -1.34
C SER A 354 30.62 -33.23 -1.62
N MET A 355 29.39 -32.82 -1.89
CA MET A 355 29.04 -31.43 -2.17
C MET A 355 28.70 -30.61 -0.90
N ASP A 356 28.61 -31.24 0.27
CA ASP A 356 28.20 -30.58 1.52
C ASP A 356 29.02 -29.32 1.84
N SER A 357 30.33 -29.33 1.58
CA SER A 357 31.19 -28.16 1.79
C SER A 357 30.96 -27.00 0.79
N ASN A 358 30.21 -27.21 -0.31
CA ASN A 358 30.00 -26.23 -1.38
C ASN A 358 28.56 -25.70 -1.42
N VAL A 359 27.68 -26.17 -0.54
CA VAL A 359 26.23 -25.86 -0.52
C VAL A 359 25.94 -24.37 -0.58
N GLU A 360 26.53 -23.60 0.33
CA GLU A 360 26.30 -22.14 0.39
C GLU A 360 26.79 -21.40 -0.86
N ALA A 361 27.89 -21.84 -1.45
CA ALA A 361 28.40 -21.24 -2.68
C ALA A 361 27.47 -21.53 -3.86
N VAL A 362 26.94 -22.74 -3.98
CA VAL A 362 25.98 -23.14 -5.02
C VAL A 362 24.69 -22.35 -4.86
N ARG A 363 24.13 -22.31 -3.65
CA ARG A 363 22.91 -21.58 -3.33
C ARG A 363 23.03 -20.08 -3.65
N SER A 364 24.11 -19.46 -3.17
CA SER A 364 24.38 -18.03 -3.43
C SER A 364 24.48 -17.74 -4.92
N LYS A 365 25.13 -18.65 -5.69
CA LYS A 365 25.30 -18.45 -7.14
C LYS A 365 23.99 -18.62 -7.89
N ILE A 366 23.16 -19.61 -7.53
CA ILE A 366 21.82 -19.83 -8.13
C ILE A 366 20.93 -18.62 -7.87
N ASN A 367 20.88 -18.12 -6.63
CA ASN A 367 20.10 -16.95 -6.26
C ASN A 367 20.57 -15.70 -7.05
N SER A 368 21.88 -15.49 -7.18
CA SER A 368 22.43 -14.40 -8.00
C SER A 368 22.00 -14.48 -9.47
N ILE A 369 22.02 -15.69 -10.07
CA ILE A 369 21.58 -15.90 -11.46
C ILE A 369 20.08 -15.63 -11.57
N ALA A 370 19.28 -16.11 -10.63
CA ALA A 370 17.83 -15.90 -10.62
C ALA A 370 17.49 -14.41 -10.53
N GLU A 371 18.14 -13.69 -9.62
CA GLU A 371 17.97 -12.24 -9.48
C GLU A 371 18.40 -11.46 -10.74
N GLU A 372 19.54 -11.80 -11.33
CA GLU A 372 20.00 -11.12 -12.55
C GLU A 372 19.08 -11.42 -13.74
N THR A 373 18.64 -12.67 -13.87
CA THR A 373 17.70 -13.06 -14.94
C THR A 373 16.38 -12.33 -14.78
N SER A 374 15.87 -12.26 -13.55
CA SER A 374 14.61 -11.58 -13.24
C SER A 374 14.62 -10.08 -13.62
N LYS A 375 15.79 -9.46 -13.65
CA LYS A 375 15.96 -8.05 -14.03
C LYS A 375 16.04 -7.82 -15.54
N LYS A 376 16.36 -8.86 -16.32
CA LYS A 376 16.71 -8.71 -17.75
C LYS A 376 15.76 -9.44 -18.70
N ALA A 377 15.10 -10.51 -18.22
CA ALA A 377 14.19 -11.31 -19.04
C ALA A 377 12.82 -10.64 -19.22
N LEU A 378 12.18 -10.90 -20.33
CA LEU A 378 10.77 -10.51 -20.57
C LEU A 378 9.84 -11.27 -19.62
N SER A 379 10.00 -12.58 -19.56
CA SER A 379 9.45 -13.46 -18.53
C SER A 379 10.50 -14.48 -18.12
N TYR A 380 10.36 -15.05 -16.93
CA TYR A 380 11.29 -16.08 -16.48
C TYR A 380 10.58 -17.09 -15.58
N ARG A 381 11.07 -18.34 -15.65
CA ARG A 381 10.72 -19.37 -14.68
C ARG A 381 11.97 -20.14 -14.32
N PHE A 382 12.03 -20.55 -13.06
CA PHE A 382 13.12 -21.38 -12.54
C PHE A 382 12.57 -22.69 -12.03
N ALA A 383 13.30 -23.78 -12.27
CA ALA A 383 13.05 -25.08 -11.67
C ALA A 383 14.30 -25.56 -10.96
N LEU A 384 14.12 -26.38 -9.96
CA LEU A 384 15.20 -27.05 -9.23
C LEU A 384 15.04 -28.55 -9.36
N VAL A 385 16.10 -29.18 -9.83
CA VAL A 385 16.25 -30.62 -9.92
C VAL A 385 17.51 -31.00 -9.18
N ASP A 386 17.43 -31.89 -8.22
CA ASP A 386 18.63 -32.49 -7.65
C ASP A 386 18.86 -33.91 -8.17
N TYR A 387 20.09 -34.35 -8.13
CA TYR A 387 20.44 -35.71 -8.45
C TYR A 387 21.47 -36.27 -7.48
N LYS A 388 21.46 -37.59 -7.36
CA LYS A 388 22.43 -38.37 -6.60
C LYS A 388 22.93 -39.54 -7.47
N ASP A 389 23.87 -40.32 -6.93
CA ASP A 389 24.33 -41.54 -7.60
C ASP A 389 23.23 -42.61 -7.72
N HIS A 390 23.51 -43.62 -8.54
CA HIS A 390 22.54 -44.66 -8.80
C HIS A 390 22.18 -45.43 -7.53
N PRO A 391 20.88 -45.77 -7.26
CA PRO A 391 20.41 -46.45 -6.07
C PRO A 391 21.07 -47.82 -5.75
N GLN A 392 21.69 -48.43 -6.76
CA GLN A 392 22.43 -49.70 -6.55
C GLN A 392 23.67 -49.52 -5.67
N TYR A 393 24.23 -48.31 -5.55
CA TYR A 393 25.40 -48.02 -4.75
C TYR A 393 25.06 -47.63 -3.30
N ASP A 394 23.97 -46.91 -3.13
CA ASP A 394 23.42 -46.51 -1.84
C ASP A 394 21.89 -46.46 -1.90
N PRO A 395 21.13 -47.09 -1.00
CA PRO A 395 19.67 -47.03 -0.98
C PRO A 395 19.10 -45.61 -0.80
N LYS A 396 19.88 -44.64 -0.34
CA LYS A 396 19.50 -43.22 -0.22
C LYS A 396 19.60 -42.49 -1.55
N ASN A 397 20.29 -43.04 -2.53
CA ASN A 397 20.47 -42.42 -3.84
C ASN A 397 19.20 -42.48 -4.69
N TYR A 398 19.07 -41.55 -5.56
CA TYR A 398 18.09 -41.50 -6.65
C TYR A 398 18.74 -40.79 -7.86
N LEU A 399 18.27 -41.15 -9.07
CA LEU A 399 18.89 -40.58 -10.28
C LEU A 399 18.66 -39.11 -10.43
N ALA A 400 17.43 -38.66 -10.27
CA ALA A 400 17.04 -37.25 -10.28
C ALA A 400 15.67 -37.06 -9.63
N ARG A 401 15.44 -35.91 -9.03
CA ARG A 401 14.18 -35.51 -8.41
C ARG A 401 13.93 -34.03 -8.68
N THR A 402 12.71 -33.68 -9.07
CA THR A 402 12.29 -32.28 -9.13
C THR A 402 11.89 -31.83 -7.73
N ASP A 403 12.60 -30.86 -7.17
CA ASP A 403 12.30 -30.26 -5.87
C ASP A 403 11.47 -29.00 -5.98
N VAL A 404 11.64 -28.26 -7.08
CA VAL A 404 10.80 -27.11 -7.43
C VAL A 404 10.44 -27.18 -8.89
N ASP A 405 9.14 -27.23 -9.18
CA ASP A 405 8.62 -27.08 -10.54
C ASP A 405 8.84 -25.65 -11.04
N PHE A 406 8.75 -25.43 -12.37
CA PHE A 406 8.95 -24.12 -12.97
C PHE A 406 8.09 -23.05 -12.32
N THR A 407 8.73 -22.12 -11.61
CA THR A 407 8.12 -20.99 -10.90
C THR A 407 8.82 -19.69 -11.22
N SER A 408 8.10 -18.57 -11.22
CA SER A 408 8.67 -17.21 -11.24
C SER A 408 8.96 -16.67 -9.83
N ASP A 409 8.60 -17.41 -8.78
CA ASP A 409 8.79 -17.02 -7.39
C ASP A 409 10.17 -17.41 -6.88
N ILE A 410 11.09 -16.42 -6.81
CA ILE A 410 12.47 -16.64 -6.33
C ILE A 410 12.52 -17.14 -4.87
N PRO A 411 11.68 -16.66 -3.92
CA PRO A 411 11.58 -17.25 -2.60
C PRO A 411 11.27 -18.74 -2.58
N THR A 412 10.39 -19.23 -3.45
CA THR A 412 10.10 -20.67 -3.59
C THR A 412 11.34 -21.44 -4.08
N LEU A 413 12.10 -20.89 -5.02
CA LEU A 413 13.36 -21.48 -5.47
C LEU A 413 14.39 -21.56 -4.31
N ASP A 414 14.55 -20.46 -3.55
CA ASP A 414 15.50 -20.42 -2.42
C ASP A 414 15.09 -21.36 -1.28
N ALA A 415 13.79 -21.51 -1.02
CA ALA A 415 13.27 -22.48 -0.08
C ALA A 415 13.58 -23.93 -0.52
N GLY A 416 13.40 -24.23 -1.80
CA GLY A 416 13.79 -25.51 -2.40
C GLY A 416 15.28 -25.80 -2.24
N LEU A 417 16.15 -24.85 -2.57
CA LEU A 417 17.60 -24.96 -2.37
C LEU A 417 17.98 -25.19 -0.91
N SER A 418 17.26 -24.57 0.02
CA SER A 418 17.49 -24.73 1.46
C SER A 418 17.05 -26.10 1.99
N SER A 419 16.16 -26.79 1.29
CA SER A 419 15.62 -28.10 1.67
C SER A 419 16.45 -29.27 1.15
N LEU A 420 17.44 -29.03 0.28
CA LEU A 420 18.29 -30.08 -0.25
C LEU A 420 19.08 -30.76 0.87
N THR A 421 19.15 -32.08 0.83
CA THR A 421 19.96 -32.89 1.74
C THR A 421 21.17 -33.41 0.99
N TYR A 422 22.35 -33.13 1.53
CA TYR A 422 23.62 -33.52 0.94
C TYR A 422 24.15 -34.79 1.63
N ASP A 423 23.69 -35.94 1.17
CA ASP A 423 24.04 -37.26 1.70
C ASP A 423 24.08 -38.30 0.57
N GLY A 424 24.61 -39.51 0.86
CA GLY A 424 24.79 -40.53 -0.15
C GLY A 424 25.98 -40.26 -1.08
N GLY A 425 26.12 -41.01 -2.14
CA GLY A 425 27.17 -40.84 -3.17
C GLY A 425 28.55 -41.28 -2.67
N ASN A 426 28.81 -42.61 -2.62
CA ASN A 426 30.15 -43.20 -2.39
C ASN A 426 30.63 -43.92 -3.64
#